data_8a96b07b871f88a66ec8c1e8cd0962a5
#
_entry.id   8a96b07b871f88a66ec8c1e8cd0962a5
#
_cell.length_a   1.000
_cell.length_b   1.000
_cell.length_c   1.000
_cell.angle_alpha   90.00
_cell.angle_beta   90.00
_cell.angle_gamma   90.00
#
_symmetry.space_group_name_H-M   'P 1'
#
loop_
_entity.id
_entity.type
_entity.pdbx_description
1 polymer ?
#
loop_
_entity_poly.entity_id
_entity_poly.type
_entity_poly.pdbx_seq_one_letter_code
_entity_poly.pdbx_strand_id
1 'polypeptide(L)'
;MALTIEFSRRSTTQLQKILEFYDERNGSPDYSRRLLRCLLEGLQRLAQTPTASSPSTRPDVRFFYLMGFTIIFRYNRKRLTVLSISSSARKPLKLYVKQ
;
A
#
# COMPACT_ATOMS: atom_id res chain seq x y z
N MET A 1 -15.84 4.76 12.88
CA MET A 1 -14.99 5.88 12.43
C MET A 1 -13.82 5.36 11.62
N ALA A 2 -13.49 6.08 10.56
CA ALA A 2 -12.34 5.72 9.74
C ALA A 2 -11.03 6.03 10.44
N LEU A 3 -10.02 5.19 10.24
CA LEU A 3 -8.68 5.42 10.74
C LEU A 3 -8.00 6.55 9.96
N THR A 4 -7.08 7.26 10.61
CA THR A 4 -6.24 8.23 9.93
C THR A 4 -5.18 7.50 9.12
N ILE A 5 -5.08 7.81 7.82
CA ILE A 5 -4.10 7.17 6.94
C ILE A 5 -2.78 7.93 7.02
N GLU A 6 -1.70 7.17 7.25
CA GLU A 6 -0.34 7.71 7.27
C GLU A 6 0.57 6.83 6.43
N PHE A 7 1.63 7.42 5.90
CA PHE A 7 2.66 6.69 5.15
C PHE A 7 3.97 6.77 5.93
N SER A 8 4.63 5.62 6.10
CA SER A 8 5.97 5.60 6.66
C SER A 8 6.94 6.29 5.70
N ARG A 9 8.11 6.67 6.20
CA ARG A 9 9.15 7.26 5.36
C ARG A 9 9.52 6.30 4.22
N ARG A 10 9.66 5.03 4.54
CA ARG A 10 10.00 4.00 3.55
C ARG A 10 8.96 3.92 2.45
N SER A 11 7.68 3.83 2.82
CA SER A 11 6.60 3.71 1.83
C SER A 11 6.47 4.98 0.99
N THR A 12 6.68 6.15 1.58
CA THR A 12 6.69 7.41 0.84
C THR A 12 7.78 7.42 -0.23
N THR A 13 8.99 7.02 0.15
CA THR A 13 10.11 6.95 -0.80
C THR A 13 9.84 5.94 -1.90
N GLN A 14 9.30 4.77 -1.54
CA GLN A 14 8.96 3.75 -2.53
C GLN A 14 7.90 4.25 -3.50
N LEU A 15 6.86 4.90 -2.99
CA LEU A 15 5.79 5.44 -3.83
C LEU A 15 6.32 6.49 -4.79
N GLN A 16 7.15 7.42 -4.32
CA GLN A 16 7.74 8.43 -5.19
C GLN A 16 8.53 7.80 -6.34
N LYS A 17 9.35 6.80 -6.05
CA LYS A 17 10.12 6.11 -7.09
C LYS A 17 9.24 5.40 -8.09
N ILE A 18 8.16 4.79 -7.63
CA ILE A 18 7.21 4.10 -8.51
C ILE A 18 6.56 5.11 -9.44
N LEU A 19 6.08 6.23 -8.92
CA LEU A 19 5.41 7.25 -9.72
C LEU A 19 6.36 7.86 -10.75
N GLU A 20 7.60 8.17 -10.35
CA GLU A 20 8.62 8.70 -11.25
C GLU A 20 8.95 7.71 -12.37
N PHE A 21 9.08 6.43 -12.03
CA PHE A 21 9.37 5.38 -13.01
C PHE A 21 8.32 5.34 -14.10
N TYR A 22 7.04 5.37 -13.74
CA TYR A 22 5.96 5.29 -14.73
C TYR A 22 5.78 6.59 -15.50
N ASP A 23 6.04 7.74 -14.88
CA ASP A 23 6.01 9.02 -15.59
C ASP A 23 7.04 9.04 -16.71
N GLU A 24 8.26 8.60 -16.41
CA GLU A 24 9.33 8.54 -17.41
C GLU A 24 9.04 7.51 -18.50
N ARG A 25 8.63 6.31 -18.08
CA ARG A 25 8.37 5.22 -19.01
C ARG A 25 7.27 5.54 -20.00
N ASN A 26 6.21 6.18 -19.54
CA ASN A 26 5.03 6.46 -20.36
C ASN A 26 5.06 7.83 -20.99
N GLY A 27 6.01 8.70 -20.61
CA GLY A 27 6.08 10.06 -21.11
C GLY A 27 4.87 10.91 -20.70
N SER A 28 4.14 10.50 -19.67
CA SER A 28 2.89 11.12 -19.24
C SER A 28 2.60 10.75 -17.79
N PRO A 29 1.99 11.65 -17.00
CA PRO A 29 1.63 11.36 -15.62
C PRO A 29 0.27 10.63 -15.47
N ASP A 30 -0.37 10.25 -16.55
CA ASP A 30 -1.73 9.70 -16.50
C ASP A 30 -1.81 8.40 -15.70
N TYR A 31 -0.87 7.47 -15.95
CA TYR A 31 -0.84 6.20 -15.23
C TYR A 31 -0.54 6.40 -13.75
N SER A 32 0.43 7.26 -13.43
CA SER A 32 0.80 7.56 -12.05
C SER A 32 -0.35 8.16 -11.28
N ARG A 33 -1.11 9.06 -11.89
CA ARG A 33 -2.29 9.66 -11.26
C ARG A 33 -3.36 8.61 -10.99
N ARG A 34 -3.58 7.70 -11.93
CA ARG A 34 -4.55 6.62 -11.75
C ARG A 34 -4.11 5.69 -10.62
N LEU A 35 -2.84 5.32 -10.61
CA LEU A 35 -2.29 4.47 -9.57
C LEU A 35 -2.46 5.10 -8.19
N LEU A 36 -2.10 6.36 -8.06
CA LEU A 36 -2.21 7.08 -6.79
C LEU A 36 -3.67 7.17 -6.33
N ARG A 37 -4.59 7.50 -7.26
CA ARG A 37 -6.02 7.57 -6.94
C ARG A 37 -6.54 6.23 -6.45
N CYS A 38 -6.24 5.15 -7.16
CA CYS A 38 -6.67 3.81 -6.76
C CYS A 38 -6.09 3.41 -5.41
N LEU A 39 -4.83 3.76 -5.15
CA LEU A 39 -4.20 3.49 -3.86
C LEU A 39 -4.92 4.21 -2.73
N LEU A 40 -5.18 5.50 -2.88
CA LEU A 40 -5.85 6.29 -1.85
C LEU A 40 -7.28 5.81 -1.61
N GLU A 41 -8.01 5.50 -2.67
CA GLU A 41 -9.37 4.94 -2.53
C GLU A 41 -9.36 3.61 -1.81
N GLY A 42 -8.40 2.74 -2.15
CA GLY A 42 -8.25 1.45 -1.46
C GLY A 42 -7.93 1.61 0.02
N LEU A 43 -7.03 2.53 0.34
CA LEU A 43 -6.68 2.81 1.72
C LEU A 43 -7.86 3.40 2.50
N GLN A 44 -8.65 4.26 1.88
CA GLN A 44 -9.83 4.82 2.52
C GLN A 44 -10.86 3.74 2.88
N ARG A 45 -11.07 2.77 1.99
CA ARG A 45 -11.94 1.62 2.30
C ARG A 45 -11.41 0.81 3.46
N LEU A 46 -10.10 0.53 3.46
CA LEU A 46 -9.48 -0.25 4.53
C LEU A 46 -9.40 0.53 5.84
N ALA A 47 -9.34 1.86 5.78
CA ALA A 47 -9.39 2.68 6.98
C ALA A 47 -10.71 2.53 7.73
N GLN A 48 -11.77 2.16 7.02
CA GLN A 48 -13.07 1.86 7.64
C GLN A 48 -13.17 0.40 8.09
N THR A 49 -12.56 -0.51 7.34
CA THR A 49 -12.64 -1.95 7.62
C THR A 49 -11.28 -2.60 7.35
N PRO A 50 -10.30 -2.44 8.26
CA PRO A 50 -8.96 -2.99 8.02
C PRO A 50 -8.93 -4.50 7.80
N THR A 51 -9.85 -5.22 8.41
CA THR A 51 -9.92 -6.68 8.29
C THR A 51 -10.41 -7.16 6.94
N ALA A 52 -10.84 -6.25 6.05
CA ALA A 52 -11.17 -6.60 4.68
C ALA A 52 -9.92 -6.91 3.83
N SER A 53 -8.73 -6.64 4.35
CA SER A 53 -7.47 -6.98 3.72
C SER A 53 -7.01 -8.37 4.12
N SER A 54 -5.89 -8.82 3.56
CA SER A 54 -5.33 -10.15 3.85
C SER A 54 -4.50 -10.14 5.13
N PRO A 55 -4.60 -11.20 5.96
CA PRO A 55 -3.84 -11.28 7.20
C PRO A 55 -2.37 -11.60 6.95
N SER A 56 -1.52 -11.25 7.91
CA SER A 56 -0.11 -11.61 7.92
C SER A 56 0.18 -12.47 9.15
N THR A 57 1.47 -12.73 9.40
CA THR A 57 1.89 -13.45 10.61
C THR A 57 1.71 -12.62 11.88
N ARG A 58 1.52 -11.30 11.75
CA ARG A 58 1.29 -10.39 12.88
C ARG A 58 -0.14 -9.89 12.86
N PRO A 59 -0.85 -9.88 14.01
CA PRO A 59 -2.26 -9.49 14.03
C PRO A 59 -2.53 -8.06 13.57
N ASP A 60 -1.59 -7.15 13.82
CA ASP A 60 -1.75 -5.73 13.50
C ASP A 60 -1.25 -5.36 12.10
N VAL A 61 -0.63 -6.30 11.38
CA VAL A 61 -0.08 -6.08 10.05
C VAL A 61 -0.89 -6.86 9.03
N ARG A 62 -1.34 -6.17 7.99
CA ARG A 62 -2.12 -6.77 6.91
C ARG A 62 -1.63 -6.25 5.58
N PHE A 63 -2.12 -6.82 4.50
CA PHE A 63 -1.69 -6.41 3.16
C PHE A 63 -2.82 -6.56 2.14
N PHE A 64 -2.65 -5.88 1.01
CA PHE A 64 -3.56 -6.05 -0.14
C PHE A 64 -2.78 -5.81 -1.43
N TYR A 65 -3.35 -6.31 -2.52
CA TYR A 65 -2.76 -6.16 -3.85
C TYR A 65 -3.49 -5.08 -4.62
N LEU A 66 -2.71 -4.27 -5.36
CA LEU A 66 -3.27 -3.18 -6.16
C LEU A 66 -2.39 -2.95 -7.38
N MET A 67 -2.95 -3.12 -8.58
CA MET A 67 -2.30 -2.77 -9.85
C MET A 67 -0.87 -3.32 -9.98
N GLY A 68 -0.66 -4.56 -9.52
CA GLY A 68 0.64 -5.21 -9.58
C GLY A 68 1.57 -4.89 -8.42
N PHE A 69 1.07 -4.23 -7.39
CA PHE A 69 1.85 -3.93 -6.19
C PHE A 69 1.25 -4.58 -4.96
N THR A 70 2.12 -4.92 -4.02
CA THR A 70 1.73 -5.40 -2.68
C THR A 70 1.89 -4.24 -1.71
N ILE A 71 0.81 -3.87 -1.04
CA ILE A 71 0.79 -2.80 -0.06
C ILE A 71 0.66 -3.43 1.31
N ILE A 72 1.66 -3.19 2.15
CA ILE A 72 1.70 -3.71 3.52
C ILE A 72 1.46 -2.55 4.48
N PHE A 73 0.54 -2.73 5.40
CA PHE A 73 0.19 -1.69 6.37
C PHE A 73 0.03 -2.27 7.76
N ARG A 74 0.15 -1.40 8.75
CA ARG A 74 -0.13 -1.70 10.14
C ARG A 74 -1.26 -0.79 10.59
N TYR A 75 -2.12 -1.28 11.47
CA TYR A 75 -3.22 -0.47 11.97
C TYR A 75 -3.39 -0.65 13.48
N ASN A 76 -3.97 0.37 14.09
CA ASN A 76 -4.43 0.34 15.47
C ASN A 76 -5.81 1.01 15.52
N ARG A 77 -6.24 1.42 16.68
CA ARG A 77 -7.56 2.04 16.83
C ARG A 77 -7.70 3.40 16.18
N LYS A 78 -6.58 4.08 15.91
CA LYS A 78 -6.59 5.46 15.42
C LYS A 78 -6.02 5.59 14.01
N ARG A 79 -5.05 4.77 13.65
CA ARG A 79 -4.23 4.98 12.45
C ARG A 79 -4.07 3.71 11.63
N LEU A 80 -3.99 3.93 10.32
CA LEU A 80 -3.55 2.94 9.36
C LEU A 80 -2.27 3.49 8.75
N THR A 81 -1.14 2.82 9.00
CA THR A 81 0.17 3.26 8.52
C THR A 81 0.66 2.34 7.43
N VAL A 82 0.86 2.89 6.23
CA VAL A 82 1.42 2.14 5.13
C VAL A 82 2.92 1.96 5.39
N LEU A 83 3.36 0.71 5.46
CA LEU A 83 4.74 0.36 5.79
C LEU A 83 5.60 0.15 4.55
N SER A 84 5.02 -0.43 3.50
CA SER A 84 5.78 -0.81 2.32
C SER A 84 4.88 -0.90 1.10
N ILE A 85 5.41 -0.48 -0.04
CA ILE A 85 4.79 -0.63 -1.35
C ILE A 85 5.84 -1.26 -2.26
N SER A 86 5.59 -2.48 -2.73
CA SER A 86 6.56 -3.20 -3.56
C SER A 86 5.86 -3.92 -4.71
N SER A 87 6.62 -4.18 -5.77
CA SER A 87 6.08 -4.94 -6.89
C SER A 87 5.70 -6.36 -6.47
N SER A 88 4.50 -6.80 -6.84
CA SER A 88 4.03 -8.15 -6.55
C SER A 88 4.79 -9.23 -7.33
N ALA A 89 5.54 -8.84 -8.35
CA ALA A 89 6.39 -9.76 -9.09
C ALA A 89 7.59 -10.21 -8.26
N ARG A 90 7.95 -9.47 -7.21
CA ARG A 90 8.98 -9.86 -6.26
C ARG A 90 8.37 -10.74 -5.18
N LYS A 91 9.17 -11.64 -4.62
CA LYS A 91 8.70 -12.45 -3.50
C LYS A 91 8.30 -11.54 -2.35
N PRO A 92 7.10 -11.73 -1.77
CA PRO A 92 6.69 -10.95 -0.61
C PRO A 92 7.68 -11.12 0.53
N LEU A 93 7.80 -10.09 1.37
CA LEU A 93 8.61 -10.18 2.58
C LEU A 93 7.99 -11.25 3.48
N LYS A 94 8.74 -12.33 3.73
CA LYS A 94 8.25 -13.47 4.52
C LYS A 94 7.80 -13.06 5.92
N LEU A 95 8.33 -11.96 6.43
CA LEU A 95 8.01 -11.45 7.77
C LEU A 95 6.57 -10.95 7.89
N TYR A 96 5.93 -10.57 6.77
CA TYR A 96 4.63 -9.91 6.80
C TYR A 96 3.53 -10.70 6.10
N VAL A 97 3.87 -11.69 5.30
CA VAL A 97 2.89 -12.43 4.51
C VAL A 97 2.70 -13.81 5.09
N LYS A 98 1.44 -14.14 5.42
CA LYS A 98 1.08 -15.45 5.94
C LYS A 98 1.08 -16.46 4.78
N GLN A 99 1.83 -17.52 4.93
CA GLN A 99 1.89 -18.59 3.94
C GLN A 99 0.83 -19.64 4.18
#